data_5caabddedafdb5bfa90296d1aa945296
#
_entry.id   5caabddedafdb5bfa90296d1aa945296
#
_cell.length_a   1.000
_cell.length_b   1.000
_cell.length_c   1.000
_cell.angle_alpha   90.00
_cell.angle_beta   90.00
_cell.angle_gamma   90.00
#
_symmetry.space_group_name_H-M   'P 1'
#
loop_
_entity.id
_entity.type
_entity.pdbx_description
1 polymer ?
#
loop_
_entity_poly.entity_id
_entity_poly.type
_entity_poly.pdbx_seq_one_letter_code
_entity_poly.pdbx_strand_id
1 'polypeptide(L)'
;MKYFYLLFGLVPALLAGSPALAQISIDEVDAKEDKVTFEDKLKSTSVDVDYFSLARYKAERAAIRKERNYLEFSGGIQGSLTSYNDPWISVSGGDNSIALTAVFGLRHLFTKNLFTLETKFNAKLGYNRMKVETTQKDDEGNEYTDSEGIWFKNQDEFVISVAPSFKMSDNWSYGSILNFRSQFVNGYKSRTEQKEEHLKSKFMTPAYLDLSLIHISEP
;
A
#
# COMPACT_ATOMS: atom_id res chain seq x y z
N MET A 1 -2.76 19.51 14.30
CA MET A 1 -2.15 20.09 13.07
C MET A 1 -0.67 19.77 12.87
N LYS A 2 0.17 19.64 13.91
CA LYS A 2 1.63 19.35 13.74
C LYS A 2 1.93 18.01 13.02
N TYR A 3 1.09 17.02 13.14
CA TYR A 3 1.29 15.68 12.53
C TYR A 3 0.79 15.56 11.10
N PHE A 4 -0.04 16.49 10.65
CA PHE A 4 -0.57 16.50 9.27
C PHE A 4 0.53 16.79 8.24
N TYR A 5 1.47 17.67 8.59
CA TYR A 5 2.62 17.98 7.73
C TYR A 5 3.61 16.83 7.59
N LEU A 6 3.69 15.97 8.61
CA LEU A 6 4.58 14.81 8.60
C LEU A 6 4.08 13.72 7.63
N LEU A 7 2.77 13.55 7.53
CA LEU A 7 2.17 12.57 6.61
C LEU A 7 2.24 13.04 5.16
N PHE A 8 2.06 14.35 4.93
CA PHE A 8 2.16 14.94 3.58
C PHE A 8 3.60 15.06 3.09
N GLY A 9 4.57 15.18 4.00
CA GLY A 9 6.00 15.20 3.68
C GLY A 9 6.56 13.82 3.32
N LEU A 10 5.96 12.76 3.79
CA LEU A 10 6.44 11.39 3.57
C LEU A 10 5.99 10.82 2.20
N VAL A 11 4.87 11.29 1.68
CA VAL A 11 4.36 10.86 0.37
C VAL A 11 5.27 11.25 -0.80
N PRO A 12 5.77 12.50 -0.89
CA PRO A 12 6.70 12.84 -1.97
C PRO A 12 8.08 12.20 -1.79
N ALA A 13 8.50 11.87 -0.57
CA ALA A 13 9.76 11.16 -0.34
C ALA A 13 9.70 9.69 -0.81
N LEU A 14 8.54 9.06 -0.71
CA LEU A 14 8.30 7.72 -1.25
C LEU A 14 8.17 7.71 -2.78
N LEU A 15 7.68 8.82 -3.37
CA LEU A 15 7.56 8.96 -4.83
C LEU A 15 8.88 9.41 -5.48
N ALA A 16 9.77 10.08 -4.71
CA ALA A 16 11.09 10.47 -5.18
C ALA A 16 12.14 9.36 -5.05
N GLY A 17 11.81 8.26 -4.37
CA GLY A 17 12.56 7.02 -4.47
C GLY A 17 12.44 6.52 -5.90
N SER A 18 13.34 6.98 -6.78
CA SER A 18 13.54 6.38 -8.09
C SER A 18 13.53 4.89 -7.87
N PRO A 19 12.78 4.11 -8.68
CA PRO A 19 13.11 2.71 -8.79
C PRO A 19 14.58 2.74 -9.22
N ALA A 20 15.49 2.41 -8.34
CA ALA A 20 16.74 1.85 -8.74
C ALA A 20 16.34 0.57 -9.48
N LEU A 21 15.91 0.73 -10.74
CA LEU A 21 16.12 -0.28 -11.71
C LEU A 21 17.63 -0.51 -11.59
N ALA A 22 17.99 -1.52 -10.83
CA ALA A 22 19.27 -2.11 -10.98
C ALA A 22 19.28 -2.60 -12.42
N GLN A 23 19.53 -1.68 -13.34
CA GLN A 23 20.13 -1.99 -14.60
C GLN A 23 21.42 -2.68 -14.18
N ILE A 24 21.36 -3.99 -14.14
CA ILE A 24 22.56 -4.78 -14.24
C ILE A 24 23.07 -4.39 -15.61
N SER A 25 23.91 -3.36 -15.64
CA SER A 25 24.85 -3.16 -16.70
C SER A 25 25.62 -4.49 -16.74
N ILE A 26 25.31 -5.31 -17.71
CA ILE A 26 26.19 -6.36 -18.13
C ILE A 26 27.33 -5.54 -18.74
N ASP A 27 28.31 -5.16 -17.90
CA ASP A 27 29.57 -4.74 -18.42
C ASP A 27 29.98 -5.86 -19.34
N GLU A 28 29.98 -5.52 -20.59
CA GLU A 28 30.51 -6.31 -21.68
C GLU A 28 31.84 -6.87 -21.18
N VAL A 29 31.79 -8.13 -20.81
CA VAL A 29 33.02 -8.85 -20.49
C VAL A 29 33.78 -8.82 -21.81
N ASP A 30 34.70 -7.88 -21.90
CA ASP A 30 35.69 -7.88 -22.96
C ASP A 30 36.27 -9.29 -22.99
N ALA A 31 35.74 -10.08 -23.90
CA ALA A 31 36.36 -11.34 -24.29
C ALA A 31 37.71 -10.93 -24.90
N LYS A 32 38.71 -10.77 -24.04
CA LYS A 32 40.08 -10.85 -24.54
C LYS A 32 40.17 -12.15 -25.27
N GLU A 33 40.18 -12.07 -26.59
CA GLU A 33 40.62 -13.16 -27.43
C GLU A 33 42.09 -13.45 -27.08
N ASP A 34 42.29 -14.23 -26.04
CA ASP A 34 43.55 -14.91 -25.87
C ASP A 34 43.66 -15.86 -27.05
N LYS A 35 44.47 -15.45 -28.04
CA LYS A 35 44.94 -16.35 -29.10
C LYS A 35 45.67 -17.51 -28.43
N VAL A 36 44.93 -18.55 -28.10
CA VAL A 36 45.47 -19.81 -27.63
C VAL A 36 46.22 -20.42 -28.80
N THR A 37 47.53 -20.25 -28.82
CA THR A 37 48.40 -20.92 -29.77
C THR A 37 48.35 -22.42 -29.49
N PHE A 38 48.22 -23.19 -30.54
CA PHE A 38 47.95 -24.64 -30.51
C PHE A 38 49.05 -25.47 -29.81
N GLU A 39 50.17 -24.87 -29.42
CA GLU A 39 51.29 -25.52 -28.78
C GLU A 39 51.15 -25.77 -27.28
N ASP A 40 50.19 -25.10 -26.62
CA ASP A 40 49.95 -25.29 -25.18
C ASP A 40 48.98 -26.43 -24.83
N LYS A 41 48.51 -27.17 -25.84
CA LYS A 41 47.51 -28.23 -25.64
C LYS A 41 48.04 -29.55 -25.08
N LEU A 42 49.31 -29.67 -24.85
CA LEU A 42 49.90 -30.94 -24.33
C LEU A 42 50.30 -30.87 -22.87
N LYS A 43 50.18 -29.74 -22.21
CA LYS A 43 50.23 -29.70 -20.75
C LYS A 43 48.89 -30.10 -20.23
N SER A 44 48.83 -31.16 -19.44
CA SER A 44 47.62 -31.57 -18.73
C SER A 44 47.05 -30.38 -18.01
N THR A 45 46.15 -29.69 -18.66
CA THR A 45 45.30 -28.68 -18.01
C THR A 45 44.44 -29.51 -17.08
N SER A 46 44.72 -29.47 -15.79
CA SER A 46 43.73 -29.84 -14.81
C SER A 46 42.55 -28.89 -15.07
N VAL A 47 41.54 -29.42 -15.73
CA VAL A 47 40.28 -28.71 -15.87
C VAL A 47 39.77 -28.60 -14.46
N ASP A 48 40.05 -27.48 -13.82
CA ASP A 48 39.44 -27.11 -12.55
C ASP A 48 37.97 -26.83 -12.87
N VAL A 49 37.23 -27.94 -12.92
CA VAL A 49 35.79 -27.85 -13.12
C VAL A 49 35.24 -27.30 -11.83
N ASP A 50 35.22 -25.98 -11.73
CA ASP A 50 34.56 -25.30 -10.63
C ASP A 50 33.06 -25.56 -10.76
N TYR A 51 32.64 -26.74 -10.24
CA TYR A 51 31.22 -27.12 -10.21
C TYR A 51 30.40 -26.17 -9.39
N PHE A 52 31.02 -25.29 -8.62
CA PHE A 52 30.36 -24.33 -7.77
C PHE A 52 30.83 -22.91 -8.03
N SER A 53 30.27 -22.26 -9.05
CA SER A 53 30.43 -20.83 -9.21
C SER A 53 29.45 -20.08 -8.28
N LEU A 54 29.99 -19.36 -7.30
CA LEU A 54 29.18 -18.55 -6.37
C LEU A 54 28.33 -17.51 -7.13
N ALA A 55 28.87 -16.96 -8.21
CA ALA A 55 28.14 -16.01 -9.05
C ALA A 55 26.94 -16.67 -9.75
N ARG A 56 27.17 -17.84 -10.37
CA ARG A 56 26.11 -18.63 -10.99
C ARG A 56 25.05 -19.06 -9.98
N TYR A 57 25.43 -19.54 -8.82
CA TYR A 57 24.51 -19.89 -7.74
C TYR A 57 23.69 -18.72 -7.26
N LYS A 58 24.28 -17.53 -7.10
CA LYS A 58 23.56 -16.31 -6.75
C LYS A 58 22.57 -15.90 -7.84
N ALA A 59 22.98 -15.98 -9.12
CA ALA A 59 22.13 -15.67 -10.26
C ALA A 59 20.94 -16.63 -10.36
N GLU A 60 21.17 -17.94 -10.27
CA GLU A 60 20.11 -18.95 -10.26
C GLU A 60 19.14 -18.76 -9.11
N ARG A 61 19.63 -18.48 -7.91
CA ARG A 61 18.77 -18.17 -6.76
C ARG A 61 17.97 -16.89 -6.95
N ALA A 62 18.55 -15.87 -7.57
CA ALA A 62 17.84 -14.63 -7.87
C ALA A 62 16.74 -14.87 -8.91
N ALA A 63 17.01 -15.64 -9.96
CA ALA A 63 16.02 -16.04 -10.96
C ALA A 63 14.86 -16.82 -10.35
N ILE A 64 15.16 -17.87 -9.56
CA ILE A 64 14.13 -18.64 -8.83
C ILE A 64 13.32 -17.76 -7.88
N ARG A 65 13.96 -16.83 -7.21
CA ARG A 65 13.27 -15.91 -6.30
C ARG A 65 12.34 -14.98 -7.06
N LYS A 66 12.76 -14.49 -8.23
CA LYS A 66 11.93 -13.65 -9.11
C LYS A 66 10.74 -14.42 -9.68
N GLU A 67 10.95 -15.66 -10.09
CA GLU A 67 9.89 -16.54 -10.62
C GLU A 67 8.83 -16.87 -9.54
N ARG A 68 9.26 -17.09 -8.31
CA ARG A 68 8.37 -17.48 -7.20
C ARG A 68 7.63 -16.33 -6.55
N ASN A 69 8.05 -15.09 -6.76
CA ASN A 69 7.47 -13.93 -6.11
C ASN A 69 6.92 -12.97 -7.16
N TYR A 70 5.64 -12.72 -7.09
CA TYR A 70 4.96 -11.69 -7.86
C TYR A 70 4.54 -10.57 -6.92
N LEU A 71 4.93 -9.35 -7.23
CA LEU A 71 4.59 -8.17 -6.47
C LEU A 71 3.82 -7.20 -7.37
N GLU A 72 2.64 -6.83 -6.95
CA GLU A 72 1.77 -5.87 -7.60
C GLU A 72 1.50 -4.70 -6.65
N PHE A 73 1.50 -3.52 -7.19
CA PHE A 73 1.41 -2.28 -6.46
C PHE A 73 0.43 -1.35 -7.16
N SER A 74 -0.47 -0.80 -6.41
CA SER A 74 -1.46 0.14 -6.91
C SER A 74 -1.62 1.31 -5.95
N GLY A 75 -1.83 2.50 -6.50
CA GLY A 75 -2.09 3.68 -5.71
C GLY A 75 -2.85 4.71 -6.51
N GLY A 76 -3.67 5.49 -5.81
CA GLY A 76 -4.46 6.53 -6.44
C GLY A 76 -4.90 7.60 -5.45
N ILE A 77 -5.13 8.79 -5.96
CA ILE A 77 -5.73 9.90 -5.23
C ILE A 77 -6.96 10.33 -6.01
N GLN A 78 -8.09 10.42 -5.32
CA GLN A 78 -9.34 10.88 -5.87
C GLN A 78 -9.75 12.17 -5.17
N GLY A 79 -10.03 13.20 -5.92
CA GLY A 79 -10.59 14.46 -5.45
C GLY A 79 -12.00 14.66 -5.97
N SER A 80 -12.88 15.21 -5.14
CA SER A 80 -14.22 15.64 -5.50
C SER A 80 -14.47 17.03 -4.96
N LEU A 81 -14.97 17.92 -5.79
CA LEU A 81 -15.38 19.27 -5.44
C LEU A 81 -16.86 19.42 -5.73
N THR A 82 -17.62 19.80 -4.73
CA THR A 82 -19.04 20.12 -4.86
C THR A 82 -19.22 21.59 -4.53
N SER A 83 -19.81 22.32 -5.45
CA SER A 83 -20.05 23.76 -5.30
C SER A 83 -21.48 24.08 -5.71
N TYR A 84 -22.17 24.79 -4.86
CA TYR A 84 -23.54 25.26 -5.09
C TYR A 84 -23.57 26.78 -5.01
N ASN A 85 -24.54 27.39 -5.69
CA ASN A 85 -24.80 28.81 -5.56
C ASN A 85 -25.75 29.08 -4.38
N ASP A 86 -25.74 30.29 -3.86
CA ASP A 86 -26.53 30.69 -2.70
C ASP A 86 -28.05 30.41 -2.82
N PRO A 87 -28.71 30.66 -3.98
CA PRO A 87 -30.14 30.32 -4.15
C PRO A 87 -30.40 28.82 -4.02
N TRP A 88 -29.49 27.97 -4.49
CA TRP A 88 -29.61 26.51 -4.36
C TRP A 88 -29.46 26.07 -2.90
N ILE A 89 -28.46 26.61 -2.20
CA ILE A 89 -28.18 26.31 -0.79
C ILE A 89 -29.40 26.65 0.08
N SER A 90 -30.02 27.79 -0.16
CA SER A 90 -31.19 28.24 0.62
C SER A 90 -32.43 27.36 0.45
N VAL A 91 -32.58 26.70 -0.71
CA VAL A 91 -33.74 25.84 -1.00
C VAL A 91 -33.48 24.38 -0.70
N SER A 92 -32.27 23.89 -1.02
CA SER A 92 -31.94 22.47 -0.96
C SER A 92 -31.08 22.07 0.24
N GLY A 93 -30.56 23.05 1.01
CA GLY A 93 -29.75 22.81 2.21
C GLY A 93 -28.41 22.15 1.92
N GLY A 94 -27.87 22.32 0.72
CA GLY A 94 -26.53 21.79 0.36
C GLY A 94 -25.41 22.73 0.77
N ASP A 95 -24.21 22.19 1.00
CA ASP A 95 -23.01 22.96 1.31
C ASP A 95 -21.89 22.68 0.30
N ASN A 96 -21.05 23.68 0.10
CA ASN A 96 -19.83 23.53 -0.67
C ASN A 96 -18.87 22.62 0.07
N SER A 97 -18.38 21.59 -0.61
CA SER A 97 -17.49 20.60 0.01
C SER A 97 -16.37 20.17 -0.90
N ILE A 98 -15.26 19.83 -0.29
CA ILE A 98 -14.10 19.22 -0.94
C ILE A 98 -13.87 17.86 -0.28
N ALA A 99 -13.81 16.81 -1.08
CA ALA A 99 -13.44 15.49 -0.62
C ALA A 99 -12.13 15.04 -1.28
N LEU A 100 -11.22 14.52 -0.48
CA LEU A 100 -9.97 13.93 -0.93
C LEU A 100 -9.86 12.53 -0.37
N THR A 101 -9.59 11.55 -1.23
CA THR A 101 -9.40 10.15 -0.83
C THR A 101 -8.15 9.60 -1.48
N ALA A 102 -7.24 9.07 -0.67
CA ALA A 102 -6.09 8.31 -1.10
C ALA A 102 -6.37 6.81 -0.94
N VAL A 103 -6.02 6.03 -1.94
CA VAL A 103 -6.12 4.57 -1.94
C VAL A 103 -4.74 3.98 -2.24
N PHE A 104 -4.45 2.87 -1.60
CA PHE A 104 -3.19 2.16 -1.75
C PHE A 104 -3.45 0.66 -1.71
N GLY A 105 -2.83 -0.07 -2.62
CA GLY A 105 -2.91 -1.51 -2.68
C GLY A 105 -1.53 -2.12 -2.93
N LEU A 106 -1.23 -3.18 -2.22
CA LEU A 106 -0.05 -4.00 -2.43
C LEU A 106 -0.49 -5.46 -2.39
N ARG A 107 -0.09 -6.22 -3.39
CA ARG A 107 -0.33 -7.64 -3.50
C ARG A 107 0.98 -8.36 -3.70
N HIS A 108 1.28 -9.29 -2.82
CA HIS A 108 2.43 -10.17 -2.94
C HIS A 108 1.94 -11.62 -3.07
N LEU A 109 2.35 -12.28 -4.13
CA LEU A 109 2.07 -13.68 -4.39
C LEU A 109 3.39 -14.45 -4.34
N PHE A 110 3.49 -15.38 -3.41
CA PHE A 110 4.59 -16.32 -3.31
C PHE A 110 4.10 -17.72 -3.69
N THR A 111 4.77 -18.35 -4.64
CA THR A 111 4.43 -19.71 -5.09
C THR A 111 5.65 -20.62 -5.01
N LYS A 112 5.50 -21.76 -4.35
CA LYS A 112 6.53 -22.79 -4.26
C LYS A 112 5.91 -24.19 -4.30
N ASN A 113 6.10 -24.88 -5.39
CA ASN A 113 5.53 -26.22 -5.61
C ASN A 113 3.99 -26.20 -5.46
N LEU A 114 3.49 -26.91 -4.43
CA LEU A 114 2.07 -26.99 -4.14
C LEU A 114 1.58 -25.89 -3.17
N PHE A 115 2.48 -25.08 -2.64
CA PHE A 115 2.17 -24.02 -1.69
C PHE A 115 2.10 -22.67 -2.36
N THR A 116 1.05 -21.93 -2.09
CA THR A 116 0.87 -20.52 -2.52
C THR A 116 0.51 -19.67 -1.31
N LEU A 117 1.17 -18.54 -1.17
CA LEU A 117 0.87 -17.54 -0.15
C LEU A 117 0.55 -16.22 -0.84
N GLU A 118 -0.68 -15.79 -0.73
CA GLU A 118 -1.11 -14.47 -1.19
C GLU A 118 -1.20 -13.53 0.01
N THR A 119 -0.51 -12.42 -0.06
CA THR A 119 -0.60 -11.35 0.94
C THR A 119 -1.07 -10.08 0.26
N LYS A 120 -2.16 -9.49 0.76
CA LYS A 120 -2.72 -8.24 0.28
C LYS A 120 -2.71 -7.21 1.39
N PHE A 121 -2.32 -6.01 1.08
CA PHE A 121 -2.49 -4.84 1.91
C PHE A 121 -3.28 -3.80 1.14
N ASN A 122 -4.43 -3.40 1.65
CA ASN A 122 -5.25 -2.36 1.07
C ASN A 122 -5.47 -1.27 2.11
N ALA A 123 -5.31 -0.03 1.72
CA ALA A 123 -5.50 1.12 2.58
C ALA A 123 -6.32 2.20 1.88
N LYS A 124 -7.20 2.84 2.63
CA LYS A 124 -7.99 3.99 2.19
C LYS A 124 -7.97 5.05 3.26
N LEU A 125 -7.65 6.27 2.89
CA LEU A 125 -7.70 7.41 3.77
C LEU A 125 -8.37 8.58 3.05
N GLY A 126 -9.45 9.06 3.62
CA GLY A 126 -10.25 10.14 3.03
C GLY A 126 -10.58 11.22 4.03
N TYR A 127 -10.53 12.45 3.57
CA TYR A 127 -10.93 13.64 4.29
C TYR A 127 -11.90 14.46 3.48
N ASN A 128 -12.89 15.00 4.17
CA ASN A 128 -13.81 15.99 3.62
C ASN A 128 -13.60 17.32 4.32
N ARG A 129 -13.71 18.40 3.55
CA ARG A 129 -13.83 19.76 4.07
C ARG A 129 -15.21 20.28 3.74
N MET A 130 -15.92 20.74 4.75
CA MET A 130 -17.20 21.44 4.57
C MET A 130 -17.25 22.67 5.46
N LYS A 131 -18.09 23.62 5.11
CA LYS A 131 -18.40 24.76 5.97
C LYS A 131 -19.31 24.28 7.09
N VAL A 132 -19.01 24.70 8.30
CA VAL A 132 -19.85 24.48 9.48
C VAL A 132 -20.14 25.83 10.11
N GLU A 133 -21.39 26.10 10.31
CA GLU A 133 -21.84 27.31 11.02
C GLU A 133 -21.70 27.05 12.52
N THR A 134 -20.95 27.90 13.18
CA THR A 134 -20.72 27.83 14.62
C THR A 134 -21.26 29.14 15.23
N THR A 135 -22.26 29.03 16.09
CA THR A 135 -22.75 30.18 16.83
C THR A 135 -21.78 30.47 17.98
N GLN A 136 -21.18 31.63 17.93
CA GLN A 136 -20.29 32.12 19.00
C GLN A 136 -21.00 33.30 19.72
N LYS A 137 -20.63 33.49 20.97
CA LYS A 137 -21.08 34.66 21.76
C LYS A 137 -19.91 35.62 21.88
N ASP A 138 -20.22 36.87 21.54
CA ASP A 138 -19.30 37.98 21.77
C ASP A 138 -19.19 38.30 23.27
N ASP A 139 -18.14 39.01 23.67
CA ASP A 139 -17.94 39.46 25.06
C ASP A 139 -19.11 40.28 25.62
N GLU A 140 -19.92 40.86 24.74
CA GLU A 140 -21.14 41.58 25.06
C GLU A 140 -22.38 40.68 25.17
N GLY A 141 -22.25 39.35 24.92
CA GLY A 141 -23.32 38.36 24.99
C GLY A 141 -24.20 38.26 23.74
N ASN A 142 -23.85 38.96 22.64
CA ASN A 142 -24.54 38.84 21.36
C ASN A 142 -24.10 37.56 20.64
N GLU A 143 -25.08 36.83 20.11
CA GLU A 143 -24.82 35.63 19.32
C GLU A 143 -24.53 36.02 17.86
N TYR A 144 -23.39 35.59 17.34
CA TYR A 144 -23.08 35.71 15.93
C TYR A 144 -22.73 34.35 15.35
N THR A 145 -23.11 34.14 14.10
CA THR A 145 -22.82 32.90 13.38
C THR A 145 -21.58 33.10 12.52
N ASP A 146 -20.55 32.37 12.85
CA ASP A 146 -19.33 32.29 12.03
C ASP A 146 -19.31 30.98 11.22
N SER A 147 -18.86 31.06 9.98
CA SER A 147 -18.76 29.89 9.11
C SER A 147 -17.31 29.50 8.90
N GLU A 148 -16.88 28.44 9.50
CA GLU A 148 -15.53 27.92 9.38
C GLU A 148 -15.47 26.64 8.51
N GLY A 149 -14.46 26.55 7.64
CA GLY A 149 -14.21 25.35 6.85
C GLY A 149 -13.45 24.31 7.65
N ILE A 150 -14.10 23.25 8.06
CA ILE A 150 -13.53 22.20 8.91
C ILE A 150 -13.22 20.94 8.09
N TRP A 151 -12.03 20.38 8.30
CA TRP A 151 -11.64 19.09 7.76
C TRP A 151 -12.02 17.97 8.73
N PHE A 152 -12.71 16.96 8.24
CA PHE A 152 -13.02 15.78 9.01
C PHE A 152 -12.76 14.51 8.21
N LYS A 153 -12.42 13.48 8.91
CA LYS A 153 -12.17 12.14 8.35
C LYS A 153 -13.50 11.51 7.89
N ASN A 154 -13.58 11.06 6.64
CA ASN A 154 -14.73 10.34 6.11
C ASN A 154 -14.45 8.87 5.83
N GLN A 155 -13.21 8.56 5.47
CA GLN A 155 -12.76 7.18 5.22
C GLN A 155 -11.40 6.98 5.91
N ASP A 156 -11.26 5.86 6.58
CA ASP A 156 -10.01 5.48 7.21
C ASP A 156 -10.06 3.97 7.49
N GLU A 157 -9.46 3.22 6.64
CA GLU A 157 -9.45 1.77 6.75
C GLU A 157 -8.17 1.22 6.15
N PHE A 158 -7.58 0.26 6.82
CA PHE A 158 -6.63 -0.63 6.19
C PHE A 158 -6.97 -2.09 6.47
N VAL A 159 -6.68 -2.91 5.49
CA VAL A 159 -6.91 -4.35 5.53
C VAL A 159 -5.64 -5.07 5.13
N ILE A 160 -5.18 -5.96 6.00
CA ILE A 160 -4.12 -6.91 5.71
C ILE A 160 -4.78 -8.27 5.54
N SER A 161 -4.61 -8.90 4.40
CA SER A 161 -5.14 -10.21 4.09
C SER A 161 -3.99 -11.17 3.79
N VAL A 162 -3.95 -12.29 4.51
CA VAL A 162 -2.95 -13.34 4.30
C VAL A 162 -3.67 -14.63 3.98
N ALA A 163 -3.43 -15.18 2.80
CA ALA A 163 -4.12 -16.34 2.29
C ALA A 163 -3.12 -17.44 1.87
N PRO A 164 -2.67 -18.30 2.81
CA PRO A 164 -1.95 -19.51 2.48
C PRO A 164 -2.89 -20.55 1.86
N SER A 165 -2.43 -21.22 0.81
CA SER A 165 -3.14 -22.31 0.16
C SER A 165 -2.21 -23.44 -0.23
N PHE A 166 -2.74 -24.67 -0.20
CA PHE A 166 -2.05 -25.88 -0.59
C PHE A 166 -2.86 -26.62 -1.65
N LYS A 167 -2.23 -26.87 -2.79
CA LYS A 167 -2.78 -27.71 -3.85
C LYS A 167 -2.56 -29.17 -3.47
N MET A 168 -3.64 -29.94 -3.32
CA MET A 168 -3.57 -31.38 -2.96
C MET A 168 -3.62 -32.26 -4.20
N SER A 169 -4.39 -31.88 -5.20
CA SER A 169 -4.45 -32.53 -6.51
C SER A 169 -4.71 -31.48 -7.58
N ASP A 170 -4.85 -31.92 -8.83
CA ASP A 170 -5.11 -30.97 -9.92
C ASP A 170 -6.43 -30.22 -9.74
N ASN A 171 -7.40 -30.83 -9.10
CA ASN A 171 -8.74 -30.28 -8.93
C ASN A 171 -9.05 -29.83 -7.49
N TRP A 172 -8.14 -30.04 -6.54
CA TRP A 172 -8.43 -29.78 -5.12
C TRP A 172 -7.36 -28.97 -4.45
N SER A 173 -7.79 -27.90 -3.79
CA SER A 173 -6.89 -27.07 -2.96
C SER A 173 -7.58 -26.69 -1.64
N TYR A 174 -6.77 -26.60 -0.59
CA TYR A 174 -7.18 -26.12 0.72
C TYR A 174 -6.41 -24.84 1.04
N GLY A 175 -7.10 -23.91 1.67
CA GLY A 175 -6.52 -22.67 2.09
C GLY A 175 -7.22 -22.09 3.31
N SER A 176 -6.64 -21.02 3.81
CA SER A 176 -7.28 -20.18 4.82
C SER A 176 -7.07 -18.72 4.42
N ILE A 177 -7.95 -17.86 4.88
CA ILE A 177 -7.78 -16.41 4.76
C ILE A 177 -7.82 -15.83 6.17
N LEU A 178 -6.77 -15.11 6.51
CA LEU A 178 -6.69 -14.30 7.70
C LEU A 178 -6.78 -12.84 7.28
N ASN A 179 -7.83 -12.15 7.71
CA ASN A 179 -8.03 -10.73 7.45
C ASN A 179 -7.88 -9.96 8.76
N PHE A 180 -7.00 -8.99 8.76
CA PHE A 180 -6.89 -8.00 9.81
C PHE A 180 -7.31 -6.64 9.27
N ARG A 181 -8.33 -6.03 9.88
CA ARG A 181 -8.87 -4.73 9.49
C ARG A 181 -8.79 -3.76 10.64
N SER A 182 -8.31 -2.56 10.38
CA SER A 182 -8.24 -1.48 11.35
C SER A 182 -8.17 -0.11 10.67
N GLN A 183 -7.77 0.92 11.39
CA GLN A 183 -7.69 2.30 10.95
C GLN A 183 -6.39 2.97 11.37
N PHE A 184 -6.03 4.07 10.68
CA PHE A 184 -4.76 4.78 10.88
C PHE A 184 -4.88 5.98 11.83
N VAL A 185 -5.96 6.73 11.71
CA VAL A 185 -6.07 8.08 12.29
C VAL A 185 -7.17 8.14 13.33
N ASN A 186 -7.01 9.04 14.27
CA ASN A 186 -8.02 9.30 15.29
C ASN A 186 -9.36 9.70 14.64
N GLY A 187 -10.43 9.12 15.14
CA GLY A 187 -11.80 9.50 14.77
C GLY A 187 -12.49 10.16 15.94
N TYR A 188 -13.32 11.16 15.66
CA TYR A 188 -14.03 11.94 16.65
C TYR A 188 -15.55 11.75 16.51
N LYS A 189 -16.29 11.91 17.61
CA LYS A 189 -17.74 11.81 17.62
C LYS A 189 -18.40 13.02 16.94
N SER A 190 -17.81 14.20 17.14
CA SER A 190 -18.23 15.45 16.52
C SER A 190 -17.31 15.82 15.35
N ARG A 191 -17.85 16.42 14.31
CA ARG A 191 -17.10 16.97 13.19
C ARG A 191 -16.49 18.32 13.54
N THR A 192 -17.17 19.09 14.40
CA THR A 192 -16.77 20.44 14.81
C THR A 192 -15.77 20.43 15.96
N GLU A 193 -15.95 19.52 16.93
CA GLU A 193 -15.11 19.42 18.10
C GLU A 193 -14.21 18.21 18.04
N GLN A 194 -13.00 18.39 17.46
CA GLN A 194 -11.98 17.35 17.35
C GLN A 194 -11.04 17.38 18.56
N LYS A 195 -11.60 17.34 19.77
CA LYS A 195 -10.87 17.30 21.04
C LYS A 195 -10.70 15.85 21.52
N GLU A 196 -9.72 15.62 22.38
CA GLU A 196 -9.45 14.27 22.95
C GLU A 196 -10.63 13.72 23.73
N GLU A 197 -11.44 14.57 24.36
CA GLU A 197 -12.65 14.19 25.10
C GLU A 197 -13.74 13.57 24.20
N HIS A 198 -13.76 13.94 22.93
CA HIS A 198 -14.72 13.45 21.93
C HIS A 198 -14.12 12.34 21.04
N LEU A 199 -13.02 11.74 21.47
CA LEU A 199 -12.38 10.69 20.73
C LEU A 199 -13.26 9.44 20.66
N LYS A 200 -13.51 8.96 19.46
CA LYS A 200 -14.29 7.73 19.18
C LYS A 200 -13.38 6.56 18.87
N SER A 201 -12.27 6.83 18.17
CA SER A 201 -11.37 5.79 17.69
C SER A 201 -9.94 6.32 17.59
N LYS A 202 -8.96 5.42 17.81
CA LYS A 202 -7.50 5.71 17.74
C LYS A 202 -6.84 4.81 16.71
N PHE A 203 -5.55 5.01 16.49
CA PHE A 203 -4.74 4.10 15.69
C PHE A 203 -4.93 2.65 16.17
N MET A 204 -5.20 1.75 15.23
CA MET A 204 -5.51 0.34 15.48
C MET A 204 -6.72 0.08 16.41
N THR A 205 -7.63 1.01 16.55
CA THR A 205 -8.84 0.84 17.38
C THR A 205 -10.05 1.48 16.70
N PRO A 206 -11.13 0.72 16.36
CA PRO A 206 -11.27 -0.73 16.53
C PRO A 206 -10.39 -1.55 15.60
N ALA A 207 -10.07 -2.78 16.01
CA ALA A 207 -9.38 -3.76 15.18
C ALA A 207 -10.24 -5.03 15.10
N TYR A 208 -10.28 -5.63 13.92
CA TYR A 208 -11.03 -6.83 13.63
C TYR A 208 -10.10 -7.87 13.01
N LEU A 209 -10.24 -9.11 13.46
CA LEU A 209 -9.50 -10.24 12.96
C LEU A 209 -10.48 -11.33 12.55
N ASP A 210 -10.48 -11.65 11.27
CA ASP A 210 -11.35 -12.68 10.69
C ASP A 210 -10.50 -13.82 10.15
N LEU A 211 -10.84 -15.05 10.51
CA LEU A 211 -10.23 -16.27 9.99
C LEU A 211 -11.28 -17.09 9.26
N SER A 212 -11.01 -17.40 7.98
CA SER A 212 -11.86 -18.26 7.16
C SER A 212 -11.06 -19.42 6.60
N LEU A 213 -11.65 -20.61 6.59
CA LEU A 213 -11.13 -21.78 5.89
C LEU A 213 -11.79 -21.86 4.50
N ILE A 214 -10.98 -22.12 3.49
CA ILE A 214 -11.43 -22.21 2.10
C ILE A 214 -11.06 -23.57 1.55
N HIS A 215 -12.03 -24.17 0.90
CA HIS A 215 -11.87 -25.35 0.07
C HIS A 215 -12.27 -24.99 -1.34
N ILE A 216 -11.37 -25.19 -2.29
CA ILE A 216 -11.62 -24.93 -3.71
C ILE A 216 -11.57 -26.27 -4.42
N SER A 217 -12.67 -26.62 -5.10
CA SER A 217 -12.73 -27.71 -6.07
C SER A 217 -12.91 -27.11 -7.45
N GLU A 218 -11.94 -27.31 -8.33
CA GLU A 218 -12.08 -26.96 -9.74
C GLU A 218 -12.71 -28.13 -10.48
N PRO A 219 -13.69 -27.87 -11.34
CA PRO A 219 -14.36 -28.90 -12.12
C PRO A 219 -13.45 -29.55 -13.18
#